data_dff28b2cd94ca51a5623e764aa64f525
#
_entry.id   dff28b2cd94ca51a5623e764aa64f525
#
_cell.length_a   1.000
_cell.length_b   1.000
_cell.length_c   1.000
_cell.angle_alpha   90.00
_cell.angle_beta   90.00
_cell.angle_gamma   90.00
#
_symmetry.space_group_name_H-M   'P 1'
#
loop_
_entity.id
_entity.type
_entity.pdbx_description
1 polymer ?
#
loop_
_entity_poly.entity_id
_entity_poly.type
_entity_poly.pdbx_seq_one_letter_code
_entity_poly.pdbx_strand_id
1 'polypeptide(L)'
;LHHIFGNLDQLVDAQRRFLICLEQNAQKPADKQLLSGIFRALEDDFSVYDLFCANYAHALHHINDERSALAALAQIPAAQSRYLEPTYELPTYLIKPVQRICKYPLLLEQLLKHTPELERADLIDALTIIRRITDRVNETRRAQENEQLVQNLESRVEDWKGHSLQT
;
A
#
# COMPACT_ATOMS: atom_id res chain seq x y z
N LEU A 1 4.57 -16.27 -9.15
CA LEU A 1 5.16 -15.10 -8.48
C LEU A 1 4.37 -13.81 -8.77
N HIS A 2 3.90 -13.60 -10.01
CA HIS A 2 3.13 -12.39 -10.36
C HIS A 2 1.85 -12.23 -9.50
N HIS A 3 1.14 -13.32 -9.19
CA HIS A 3 -0.05 -13.29 -8.32
C HIS A 3 0.25 -12.89 -6.88
N ILE A 4 1.47 -13.13 -6.39
CA ILE A 4 1.89 -12.75 -5.04
C ILE A 4 2.36 -11.31 -4.98
N PHE A 5 3.20 -10.90 -5.93
CA PHE A 5 3.84 -9.59 -5.88
C PHE A 5 3.07 -8.48 -6.61
N GLY A 6 2.13 -8.86 -7.51
CA GLY A 6 1.31 -7.90 -8.26
C GLY A 6 2.19 -6.88 -8.98
N ASN A 7 1.90 -5.61 -8.71
CA ASN A 7 2.63 -4.45 -9.25
C ASN A 7 3.67 -3.86 -8.27
N LEU A 8 4.32 -4.71 -7.47
CA LEU A 8 5.31 -4.28 -6.47
C LEU A 8 6.48 -3.50 -7.07
N ASP A 9 6.92 -3.83 -8.27
CA ASP A 9 7.95 -3.12 -9.03
C ASP A 9 7.54 -1.66 -9.29
N GLN A 10 6.33 -1.44 -9.78
CA GLN A 10 5.78 -0.10 -10.02
C GLN A 10 5.65 0.69 -8.72
N LEU A 11 5.24 0.01 -7.63
CA LEU A 11 5.16 0.62 -6.30
C LEU A 11 6.55 1.06 -5.80
N VAL A 12 7.57 0.22 -5.97
CA VAL A 12 8.95 0.56 -5.59
C VAL A 12 9.44 1.77 -6.39
N ASP A 13 9.17 1.84 -7.69
CA ASP A 13 9.58 2.97 -8.51
C ASP A 13 8.85 4.26 -8.15
N ALA A 14 7.55 4.20 -7.86
CA ALA A 14 6.80 5.36 -7.35
C ALA A 14 7.37 5.85 -6.01
N GLN A 15 7.68 4.94 -5.09
CA GLN A 15 8.28 5.28 -3.80
C GLN A 15 9.69 5.87 -3.92
N ARG A 16 10.49 5.40 -4.86
CA ARG A 16 11.81 5.99 -5.15
C ARG A 16 11.69 7.42 -5.66
N ARG A 17 10.78 7.68 -6.60
CA ARG A 17 10.52 9.05 -7.08
C ARG A 17 10.07 9.96 -5.94
N PHE A 18 9.14 9.48 -5.12
CA PHE A 18 8.67 10.25 -3.97
C PHE A 18 9.79 10.57 -2.97
N LEU A 19 10.64 9.58 -2.65
CA LEU A 19 11.80 9.78 -1.77
C LEU A 19 12.76 10.84 -2.32
N ILE A 20 13.11 10.75 -3.59
CA ILE A 20 14.00 11.72 -4.26
C ILE A 20 13.43 13.13 -4.15
N CYS A 21 12.13 13.32 -4.41
CA CYS A 21 11.48 14.63 -4.29
C CYS A 21 11.51 15.15 -2.85
N LEU A 22 11.28 14.28 -1.85
CA LEU A 22 11.37 14.65 -0.44
C LEU A 22 12.79 15.05 -0.03
N GLU A 23 13.80 14.29 -0.43
CA GLU A 23 15.20 14.59 -0.14
C GLU A 23 15.64 15.92 -0.77
N GLN A 24 15.27 16.16 -2.04
CA GLN A 24 15.53 17.43 -2.70
C GLN A 24 14.84 18.61 -2.02
N ASN A 25 13.61 18.41 -1.54
CA ASN A 25 12.88 19.45 -0.81
C ASN A 25 13.52 19.71 0.56
N ALA A 26 13.97 18.67 1.26
CA ALA A 26 14.63 18.80 2.57
C ALA A 26 15.97 19.52 2.52
N GLN A 27 16.62 19.58 1.36
CA GLN A 27 17.87 20.35 1.15
C GLN A 27 17.62 21.85 0.97
N LYS A 28 16.38 22.28 0.75
CA LYS A 28 16.05 23.70 0.60
C LYS A 28 16.03 24.39 1.99
N PRO A 29 16.22 25.71 2.03
CA PRO A 29 15.94 26.51 3.22
C PRO A 29 14.52 26.26 3.75
N ALA A 30 14.30 26.32 5.04
CA ALA A 30 13.04 25.95 5.68
C ALA A 30 11.84 26.74 5.10
N ASP A 31 12.03 28.02 4.82
CA ASP A 31 11.02 28.91 4.19
C ASP A 31 10.67 28.57 2.75
N LYS A 32 11.46 27.72 2.10
CA LYS A 32 11.27 27.25 0.71
C LYS A 32 10.91 25.77 0.60
N GLN A 33 10.73 25.08 1.71
CA GLN A 33 10.29 23.70 1.73
C GLN A 33 8.77 23.64 1.55
N LEU A 34 8.32 23.06 0.43
CA LEU A 34 6.91 22.91 0.07
C LEU A 34 6.57 21.43 -0.11
N LEU A 35 5.78 20.86 0.78
CA LEU A 35 5.34 19.47 0.72
C LEU A 35 4.11 19.28 -0.18
N SER A 36 3.18 20.24 -0.21
CA SER A 36 1.97 20.17 -1.04
C SER A 36 2.31 19.98 -2.53
N GLY A 37 3.34 20.68 -2.99
CA GLY A 37 3.81 20.58 -4.38
C GLY A 37 4.27 19.17 -4.73
N ILE A 38 4.95 18.48 -3.81
CA ILE A 38 5.42 17.09 -4.01
C ILE A 38 4.25 16.13 -4.08
N PHE A 39 3.33 16.19 -3.11
CA PHE A 39 2.16 15.32 -3.09
C PHE A 39 1.25 15.54 -4.31
N ARG A 40 1.11 16.78 -4.76
CA ARG A 40 0.32 17.13 -5.94
C ARG A 40 0.96 16.62 -7.23
N ALA A 41 2.28 16.82 -7.38
CA ALA A 41 3.01 16.39 -8.57
C ALA A 41 3.03 14.85 -8.74
N LEU A 42 2.97 14.11 -7.62
CA LEU A 42 3.05 12.65 -7.61
C LEU A 42 1.70 12.00 -7.25
N GLU A 43 0.60 12.74 -7.25
CA GLU A 43 -0.72 12.21 -6.89
C GLU A 43 -1.14 11.01 -7.74
N ASP A 44 -0.87 11.09 -9.05
CA ASP A 44 -1.14 9.99 -10.00
C ASP A 44 -0.22 8.79 -9.75
N ASP A 45 1.03 9.03 -9.34
CA ASP A 45 1.97 7.95 -8.99
C ASP A 45 1.46 7.13 -7.80
N PHE A 46 0.71 7.73 -6.89
CA PHE A 46 0.10 7.01 -5.78
C PHE A 46 -1.07 6.10 -6.19
N SER A 47 -1.56 6.17 -7.44
CA SER A 47 -2.57 5.24 -7.95
C SER A 47 -2.08 3.79 -8.00
N VAL A 48 -0.78 3.55 -8.04
CA VAL A 48 -0.19 2.20 -7.95
C VAL A 48 -0.58 1.46 -6.67
N TYR A 49 -0.91 2.20 -5.61
CA TYR A 49 -1.38 1.61 -4.35
C TYR A 49 -2.76 0.99 -4.47
N ASP A 50 -3.64 1.50 -5.33
CA ASP A 50 -4.99 0.95 -5.52
C ASP A 50 -4.89 -0.49 -6.02
N LEU A 51 -4.05 -0.73 -7.05
CA LEU A 51 -3.82 -2.08 -7.59
C LEU A 51 -3.11 -2.98 -6.58
N PHE A 52 -2.11 -2.45 -5.88
CA PHE A 52 -1.36 -3.23 -4.88
C PHE A 52 -2.26 -3.67 -3.73
N CYS A 53 -3.09 -2.77 -3.20
CA CYS A 53 -4.01 -3.07 -2.11
C CYS A 53 -5.14 -4.00 -2.54
N ALA A 54 -5.64 -3.88 -3.76
CA ALA A 54 -6.61 -4.81 -4.32
C ALA A 54 -6.03 -6.23 -4.45
N ASN A 55 -4.76 -6.35 -4.87
CA ASN A 55 -4.11 -7.65 -5.00
C ASN A 55 -3.70 -8.29 -3.66
N TYR A 56 -3.58 -7.50 -2.58
CA TYR A 56 -3.01 -7.98 -1.32
C TYR A 56 -3.73 -9.20 -0.73
N ALA A 57 -5.06 -9.20 -0.73
CA ALA A 57 -5.84 -10.31 -0.19
C ALA A 57 -5.70 -11.58 -1.07
N HIS A 58 -5.66 -11.44 -2.39
CA HIS A 58 -5.38 -12.54 -3.31
C HIS A 58 -3.95 -13.08 -3.11
N ALA A 59 -2.98 -12.19 -2.91
CA ALA A 59 -1.60 -12.58 -2.63
C ALA A 59 -1.49 -13.46 -1.38
N LEU A 60 -2.22 -13.13 -0.30
CA LEU A 60 -2.26 -13.94 0.93
C LEU A 60 -2.81 -15.35 0.67
N HIS A 61 -3.87 -15.46 -0.15
CA HIS A 61 -4.44 -16.75 -0.54
C HIS A 61 -3.40 -17.58 -1.31
N HIS A 62 -2.79 -17.01 -2.35
CA HIS A 62 -1.76 -17.69 -3.13
C HIS A 62 -0.52 -18.10 -2.31
N ILE A 63 -0.12 -17.31 -1.31
CA ILE A 63 0.97 -17.70 -0.40
C ILE A 63 0.60 -18.98 0.36
N ASN A 64 -0.65 -19.13 0.79
CA ASN A 64 -1.11 -20.31 1.48
C ASN A 64 -1.21 -21.54 0.55
N ASP A 65 -1.72 -21.35 -0.67
CA ASP A 65 -1.85 -22.41 -1.67
C ASP A 65 -0.48 -22.93 -2.16
N GLU A 66 0.46 -22.02 -2.38
CA GLU A 66 1.80 -22.29 -2.90
C GLU A 66 2.84 -22.57 -1.78
N ARG A 67 2.39 -22.93 -0.58
CA ARG A 67 3.25 -23.10 0.59
C ARG A 67 4.42 -24.06 0.34
N SER A 68 4.18 -25.16 -0.36
CA SER A 68 5.21 -26.14 -0.68
C SER A 68 6.26 -25.62 -1.65
N ALA A 69 5.83 -24.88 -2.68
CA ALA A 69 6.72 -24.25 -3.65
C ALA A 69 7.56 -23.13 -3.00
N LEU A 70 6.95 -22.34 -2.13
CA LEU A 70 7.63 -21.29 -1.36
C LEU A 70 8.65 -21.88 -0.38
N ALA A 71 8.32 -23.00 0.28
CA ALA A 71 9.26 -23.72 1.14
C ALA A 71 10.48 -24.26 0.35
N ALA A 72 10.28 -24.69 -0.90
CA ALA A 72 11.38 -25.08 -1.77
C ALA A 72 12.31 -23.92 -2.12
N LEU A 73 11.77 -22.69 -2.29
CA LEU A 73 12.59 -21.49 -2.51
C LEU A 73 13.48 -21.17 -1.30
N ALA A 74 13.04 -21.46 -0.08
CA ALA A 74 13.83 -21.27 1.14
C ALA A 74 15.07 -22.20 1.20
N GLN A 75 15.08 -23.28 0.42
CA GLN A 75 16.23 -24.19 0.33
C GLN A 75 17.34 -23.68 -0.60
N ILE A 76 17.09 -22.62 -1.37
CA ILE A 76 18.11 -22.05 -2.26
C ILE A 76 19.19 -21.36 -1.40
N PRO A 77 20.49 -21.64 -1.62
CA PRO A 77 21.58 -21.10 -0.79
C PRO A 77 21.59 -19.58 -0.66
N ALA A 78 21.18 -18.85 -1.71
CA ALA A 78 21.04 -17.40 -1.68
C ALA A 78 19.92 -16.91 -0.75
N ALA A 79 18.86 -17.70 -0.56
CA ALA A 79 17.76 -17.39 0.38
C ALA A 79 18.10 -17.80 1.81
N GLN A 80 18.87 -18.87 2.01
CA GLN A 80 19.30 -19.35 3.33
C GLN A 80 20.14 -18.33 4.11
N SER A 81 20.88 -17.46 3.41
CA SER A 81 21.72 -16.44 4.04
C SER A 81 20.94 -15.40 4.86
N ARG A 82 19.60 -15.35 4.74
CA ARG A 82 18.72 -14.39 5.43
C ARG A 82 17.67 -15.02 6.32
N TYR A 83 17.67 -16.33 6.52
CA TYR A 83 16.66 -17.05 7.33
C TYR A 83 15.22 -16.68 6.97
N LEU A 84 14.93 -16.52 5.67
CA LEU A 84 13.58 -16.18 5.21
C LEU A 84 12.71 -17.44 5.24
N GLU A 85 11.67 -17.40 6.08
CA GLU A 85 10.53 -18.31 6.04
C GLU A 85 9.43 -17.71 5.17
N PRO A 86 9.42 -17.95 3.84
CA PRO A 86 8.59 -17.18 2.90
C PRO A 86 7.11 -17.20 3.25
N THR A 87 6.61 -18.31 3.76
CA THR A 87 5.19 -18.46 4.08
C THR A 87 4.73 -17.54 5.22
N TYR A 88 5.59 -17.29 6.20
CA TYR A 88 5.27 -16.45 7.35
C TYR A 88 5.74 -15.00 7.16
N GLU A 89 6.85 -14.80 6.49
CA GLU A 89 7.45 -13.47 6.36
C GLU A 89 6.89 -12.66 5.19
N LEU A 90 6.55 -13.29 4.05
CA LEU A 90 5.99 -12.57 2.91
C LEU A 90 4.74 -11.75 3.27
N PRO A 91 3.74 -12.28 4.00
CA PRO A 91 2.60 -11.48 4.45
C PRO A 91 3.01 -10.25 5.25
N THR A 92 4.03 -10.39 6.13
CA THR A 92 4.50 -9.30 6.98
C THR A 92 5.25 -8.23 6.19
N TYR A 93 5.86 -8.58 5.06
CA TYR A 93 6.49 -7.62 4.15
C TYR A 93 5.48 -6.98 3.21
N LEU A 94 4.55 -7.75 2.65
CA LEU A 94 3.56 -7.26 1.70
C LEU A 94 2.57 -6.26 2.32
N ILE A 95 2.31 -6.34 3.63
CA ILE A 95 1.45 -5.35 4.31
C ILE A 95 2.15 -3.99 4.54
N LYS A 96 3.50 -3.94 4.54
CA LYS A 96 4.25 -2.72 4.88
C LYS A 96 3.95 -1.53 3.98
N PRO A 97 3.83 -1.66 2.65
CA PRO A 97 3.42 -0.55 1.78
C PRO A 97 2.06 0.03 2.18
N VAL A 98 1.08 -0.82 2.46
CA VAL A 98 -0.25 -0.41 2.90
C VAL A 98 -0.18 0.35 4.22
N GLN A 99 0.56 -0.19 5.20
CA GLN A 99 0.80 0.50 6.48
C GLN A 99 1.54 1.82 6.30
N ARG A 100 2.47 1.90 5.34
CA ARG A 100 3.25 3.11 5.09
C ARG A 100 2.40 4.24 4.56
N ILE A 101 1.55 3.98 3.54
CA ILE A 101 0.70 5.03 2.97
C ILE A 101 -0.27 5.59 4.02
N CYS A 102 -0.85 4.72 4.88
CA CYS A 102 -1.74 5.13 5.96
C CYS A 102 -1.05 5.97 7.05
N LYS A 103 0.28 5.94 7.15
CA LYS A 103 1.04 6.73 8.12
C LYS A 103 1.35 8.16 7.65
N TYR A 104 1.33 8.45 6.36
CA TYR A 104 1.65 9.80 5.86
C TYR A 104 0.74 10.89 6.42
N PRO A 105 -0.61 10.73 6.47
CA PRO A 105 -1.46 11.73 7.11
C PRO A 105 -1.06 12.02 8.55
N LEU A 106 -0.78 10.97 9.34
CA LEU A 106 -0.38 11.10 10.74
C LEU A 106 0.96 11.83 10.89
N LEU A 107 1.92 11.58 9.99
CA LEU A 107 3.21 12.27 9.99
C LEU A 107 3.04 13.76 9.67
N LEU A 108 2.21 14.11 8.67
CA LEU A 108 1.92 15.50 8.33
C LEU A 108 1.16 16.21 9.44
N GLU A 109 0.24 15.53 10.14
CA GLU A 109 -0.45 16.08 11.32
C GLU A 109 0.53 16.39 12.46
N GLN A 110 1.53 15.54 12.67
CA GLN A 110 2.58 15.84 13.66
C GLN A 110 3.43 17.03 13.24
N LEU A 111 3.83 17.12 11.98
CA LEU A 111 4.54 18.30 11.46
C LEU A 111 3.71 19.57 11.65
N LEU A 112 2.42 19.53 11.34
CA LEU A 112 1.51 20.67 11.46
C LEU A 112 1.42 21.19 12.89
N LYS A 113 1.48 20.33 13.92
CA LYS A 113 1.47 20.73 15.33
C LYS A 113 2.69 21.56 15.74
N HIS A 114 3.83 21.30 15.10
CA HIS A 114 5.10 21.96 15.41
C HIS A 114 5.45 23.10 14.45
N THR A 115 4.56 23.38 13.45
CA THR A 115 4.76 24.44 12.46
C THR A 115 4.04 25.71 12.90
N PRO A 116 4.69 26.90 12.82
CA PRO A 116 4.06 28.18 13.09
C PRO A 116 2.81 28.40 12.22
N GLU A 117 1.81 29.07 12.74
CA GLU A 117 0.50 29.21 12.08
C GLU A 117 0.59 29.83 10.68
N LEU A 118 1.46 30.80 10.50
CA LEU A 118 1.69 31.48 9.21
C LEU A 118 2.29 30.56 8.12
N GLU A 119 2.90 29.44 8.50
CA GLU A 119 3.57 28.49 7.58
C GLU A 119 2.75 27.21 7.36
N ARG A 120 1.56 27.09 7.97
CA ARG A 120 0.76 25.86 7.94
C ARG A 120 0.05 25.59 6.62
N ALA A 121 -0.16 26.60 5.79
CA ALA A 121 -1.00 26.50 4.58
C ALA A 121 -0.53 25.35 3.67
N ASP A 122 0.77 25.25 3.39
CA ASP A 122 1.34 24.18 2.55
C ASP A 122 1.11 22.79 3.17
N LEU A 123 1.30 22.64 4.47
CA LEU A 123 1.08 21.36 5.16
C LEU A 123 -0.40 20.94 5.18
N ILE A 124 -1.32 21.90 5.30
CA ILE A 124 -2.78 21.65 5.23
C ILE A 124 -3.16 21.15 3.84
N ASP A 125 -2.62 21.76 2.79
CA ASP A 125 -2.82 21.33 1.41
C ASP A 125 -2.23 19.91 1.18
N ALA A 126 -1.01 19.67 1.63
CA ALA A 126 -0.37 18.35 1.56
C ALA A 126 -1.20 17.29 2.29
N LEU A 127 -1.69 17.62 3.50
CA LEU A 127 -2.53 16.73 4.30
C LEU A 127 -3.86 16.42 3.59
N THR A 128 -4.45 17.40 2.94
CA THR A 128 -5.70 17.22 2.18
C THR A 128 -5.50 16.27 1.02
N ILE A 129 -4.39 16.41 0.27
CA ILE A 129 -4.07 15.54 -0.86
C ILE A 129 -3.84 14.10 -0.36
N ILE A 130 -2.98 13.92 0.65
CA ILE A 130 -2.65 12.55 1.12
C ILE A 130 -3.83 11.85 1.78
N ARG A 131 -4.73 12.57 2.47
CA ARG A 131 -5.97 11.98 3.00
C ARG A 131 -6.85 11.46 1.87
N ARG A 132 -7.06 12.23 0.81
CA ARG A 132 -7.82 11.79 -0.37
C ARG A 132 -7.22 10.50 -0.97
N ILE A 133 -5.89 10.42 -1.08
CA ILE A 133 -5.20 9.23 -1.57
C ILE A 133 -5.44 8.04 -0.63
N THR A 134 -5.26 8.22 0.68
CA THR A 134 -5.43 7.14 1.66
C THR A 134 -6.88 6.67 1.78
N ASP A 135 -7.85 7.58 1.65
CA ASP A 135 -9.27 7.23 1.66
C ASP A 135 -9.63 6.36 0.45
N ARG A 136 -9.12 6.72 -0.75
CA ARG A 136 -9.29 5.91 -1.96
C ARG A 136 -8.68 4.51 -1.80
N VAL A 137 -7.45 4.42 -1.30
CA VAL A 137 -6.76 3.14 -1.03
C VAL A 137 -7.54 2.28 -0.02
N ASN A 138 -8.03 2.89 1.06
CA ASN A 138 -8.82 2.19 2.07
C ASN A 138 -10.15 1.69 1.50
N GLU A 139 -10.80 2.48 0.66
CA GLU A 139 -12.07 2.09 0.02
C GLU A 139 -11.86 0.95 -0.97
N THR A 140 -10.81 1.00 -1.79
CA THR A 140 -10.44 -0.10 -2.70
C THR A 140 -10.21 -1.40 -1.92
N ARG A 141 -9.48 -1.34 -0.82
CA ARG A 141 -9.25 -2.50 0.05
C ARG A 141 -10.55 -3.04 0.64
N ARG A 142 -11.41 -2.16 1.15
CA ARG A 142 -12.70 -2.53 1.73
C ARG A 142 -13.63 -3.18 0.70
N ALA A 143 -13.68 -2.65 -0.51
CA ALA A 143 -14.45 -3.22 -1.60
C ALA A 143 -13.97 -4.64 -1.92
N GLN A 144 -12.66 -4.85 -2.00
CA GLN A 144 -12.07 -6.15 -2.27
C GLN A 144 -12.31 -7.17 -1.15
N GLU A 145 -12.17 -6.75 0.11
CA GLU A 145 -12.47 -7.60 1.28
C GLU A 145 -13.96 -8.03 1.28
N ASN A 146 -14.87 -7.11 0.94
CA ASN A 146 -16.29 -7.41 0.84
C ASN A 146 -16.59 -8.39 -0.30
N GLU A 147 -15.98 -8.20 -1.48
CA GLU A 147 -16.14 -9.11 -2.61
C GLU A 147 -15.70 -10.54 -2.25
N GLN A 148 -14.56 -10.68 -1.59
CA GLN A 148 -14.09 -11.99 -1.11
C GLN A 148 -15.01 -12.63 -0.08
N LEU A 149 -15.58 -11.82 0.83
CA LEU A 149 -16.57 -12.33 1.79
C LEU A 149 -17.82 -12.85 1.09
N VAL A 150 -18.31 -12.13 0.08
CA VAL A 150 -19.47 -12.57 -0.73
C VAL A 150 -19.15 -13.86 -1.47
N GLN A 151 -18.02 -13.95 -2.16
CA GLN A 151 -17.57 -15.17 -2.85
C GLN A 151 -17.43 -16.36 -1.89
N ASN A 152 -16.89 -16.13 -0.69
CA ASN A 152 -16.79 -17.18 0.33
C ASN A 152 -18.18 -17.64 0.81
N LEU A 153 -19.11 -16.72 0.99
CA LEU A 153 -20.48 -17.06 1.37
C LEU A 153 -21.18 -17.85 0.24
N GLU A 154 -21.08 -17.41 -1.00
CA GLU A 154 -21.64 -18.12 -2.17
C GLU A 154 -21.11 -19.56 -2.26
N SER A 155 -19.81 -19.76 -2.06
CA SER A 155 -19.18 -21.10 -2.11
C SER A 155 -19.58 -22.03 -0.97
N ARG A 156 -20.07 -21.48 0.15
CA ARG A 156 -20.46 -22.26 1.36
C ARG A 156 -21.95 -22.53 1.44
N VAL A 157 -22.76 -21.85 0.64
CA VAL A 157 -24.20 -22.10 0.57
C VAL A 157 -24.44 -23.21 -0.44
N GLU A 158 -24.66 -24.43 0.05
CA GLU A 158 -25.13 -25.54 -0.76
C GLU A 158 -26.53 -25.18 -1.32
N ASP A 159 -26.77 -25.42 -2.61
CA ASP A 159 -28.03 -25.11 -3.29
C ASP A 159 -28.39 -23.62 -3.44
N TRP A 160 -27.41 -22.72 -3.57
CA TRP A 160 -27.70 -21.34 -3.93
C TRP A 160 -28.41 -21.26 -5.28
N LYS A 161 -29.72 -20.97 -5.26
CA LYS A 161 -30.59 -20.84 -6.49
C LYS A 161 -30.85 -19.39 -6.89
N GLY A 162 -30.17 -18.43 -6.27
CA GLY A 162 -30.30 -16.99 -6.53
C GLY A 162 -29.41 -16.48 -7.66
N HIS A 163 -29.59 -15.20 -8.01
CA HIS A 163 -28.60 -14.47 -8.80
C HIS A 163 -27.34 -14.24 -7.98
N SER A 164 -26.18 -14.00 -8.66
CA SER A 164 -24.93 -13.64 -7.99
C SER A 164 -25.18 -12.53 -6.96
N LEU A 165 -24.58 -12.67 -5.77
CA LEU A 165 -24.63 -11.63 -4.72
C LEU A 165 -23.74 -10.43 -5.03
N GLN A 166 -23.07 -10.46 -6.18
CA GLN A 166 -22.25 -9.35 -6.68
C GLN A 166 -23.18 -8.27 -7.28
N THR A 167 -23.26 -7.14 -6.62
CA THR A 167 -23.91 -5.90 -7.10
C THR A 167 -22.89 -4.78 -7.19
#